data_ce104f0c14a71ed72ba081e949f6916e
#
_entry.id   ce104f0c14a71ed72ba081e949f6916e
#
_cell.length_a   1.000
_cell.length_b   1.000
_cell.length_c   1.000
_cell.angle_alpha   90.00
_cell.angle_beta   90.00
_cell.angle_gamma   90.00
#
_symmetry.space_group_name_H-M   'P 1'
#
loop_
_entity.id
_entity.type
_entity.pdbx_description
1 polymer ?
#
loop_
_entity_poly.entity_id
_entity_poly.type
_entity_poly.pdbx_seq_one_letter_code
_entity_poly.pdbx_strand_id
1 'polypeptide(L)'
;MRLFSKIISGVFTILFVWAALLQYNDPDALLWYFIYGVAAVASFLFFLDKLTWPFAVGLTLAYAIGVWVFWPEHFEGVSIDGGNIDNIEHARESLGLLINALVMLFYAWRVRVGKALNI
;
A
#
# COMPACT_ATOMS: atom_id res chain seq x y z
N MET A 1 -11.57 17.82 7.06
CA MET A 1 -11.18 16.44 6.71
C MET A 1 -10.72 16.29 5.27
N ARG A 2 -11.35 17.00 4.33
CA ARG A 2 -10.93 16.91 2.92
C ARG A 2 -9.47 17.33 2.70
N LEU A 3 -9.06 18.48 3.25
CA LEU A 3 -7.68 18.93 3.14
C LEU A 3 -6.71 17.94 3.80
N PHE A 4 -7.07 17.45 4.98
CA PHE A 4 -6.28 16.45 5.70
C PHE A 4 -6.08 15.19 4.86
N SER A 5 -7.17 14.68 4.26
CA SER A 5 -7.11 13.50 3.39
C SER A 5 -6.23 13.74 2.17
N LYS A 6 -6.28 14.92 1.57
CA LYS A 6 -5.43 15.27 0.43
C LYS A 6 -3.97 15.34 0.83
N ILE A 7 -3.66 15.92 1.99
CA ILE A 7 -2.29 15.98 2.48
C ILE A 7 -1.75 14.55 2.70
N ILE A 8 -2.54 13.69 3.32
CA ILE A 8 -2.16 12.29 3.52
C ILE A 8 -1.86 11.62 2.18
N SER A 9 -2.76 11.76 1.19
CA SER A 9 -2.55 11.11 -0.10
C SER A 9 -1.35 11.66 -0.85
N GLY A 10 -1.07 12.95 -0.74
CA GLY A 10 0.13 13.54 -1.31
C GLY A 10 1.39 12.97 -0.68
N VAL A 11 1.40 12.84 0.65
CA VAL A 11 2.53 12.25 1.37
C VAL A 11 2.72 10.79 0.95
N PHE A 12 1.64 10.01 0.90
CA PHE A 12 1.75 8.61 0.52
C PHE A 12 2.12 8.42 -0.95
N THR A 13 1.72 9.33 -1.84
CA THR A 13 2.19 9.31 -3.22
C THR A 13 3.72 9.33 -3.25
N ILE A 14 4.31 10.26 -2.50
CA ILE A 14 5.78 10.40 -2.43
C ILE A 14 6.40 9.17 -1.79
N LEU A 15 5.83 8.70 -0.68
CA LEU A 15 6.35 7.53 0.04
C LEU A 15 6.30 6.26 -0.81
N PHE A 16 5.22 6.05 -1.56
CA PHE A 16 5.09 4.88 -2.42
C PHE A 16 6.03 4.94 -3.61
N VAL A 17 6.25 6.12 -4.20
CA VAL A 17 7.26 6.28 -5.25
C VAL A 17 8.64 5.92 -4.69
N TRP A 18 8.96 6.45 -3.52
CA TRP A 18 10.23 6.14 -2.87
C TRP A 18 10.36 4.64 -2.57
N ALA A 19 9.31 4.05 -2.02
CA ALA A 19 9.30 2.60 -1.75
C ALA A 19 9.53 1.79 -3.02
N ALA A 20 8.90 2.19 -4.13
CA ALA A 20 9.12 1.54 -5.43
C ALA A 20 10.59 1.64 -5.86
N LEU A 21 11.17 2.83 -5.75
CA LEU A 21 12.57 3.03 -6.16
C LEU A 21 13.55 2.21 -5.32
N LEU A 22 13.22 1.93 -4.06
CA LEU A 22 14.06 1.12 -3.20
C LEU A 22 14.12 -0.36 -3.59
N GLN A 23 13.25 -0.81 -4.49
CA GLN A 23 13.18 -2.22 -4.90
C GLN A 23 14.21 -2.61 -5.95
N TYR A 24 15.07 -1.72 -6.35
CA TYR A 24 15.98 -1.94 -7.49
C TYR A 24 16.94 -3.13 -7.26
N ASN A 25 17.27 -3.47 -6.02
CA ASN A 25 18.15 -4.60 -5.68
C ASN A 25 17.38 -5.91 -5.44
N ASP A 26 16.05 -5.89 -5.48
CA ASP A 26 15.26 -7.08 -5.20
C ASP A 26 15.27 -8.01 -6.41
N PRO A 27 15.42 -9.34 -6.23
CA PRO A 27 15.28 -10.27 -7.36
C PRO A 27 13.95 -10.16 -8.09
N ASP A 28 12.88 -9.80 -7.37
CA ASP A 28 11.55 -9.59 -7.91
C ASP A 28 11.22 -8.10 -8.08
N ALA A 29 12.21 -7.30 -8.45
CA ALA A 29 12.05 -5.85 -8.51
C ALA A 29 10.86 -5.41 -9.35
N LEU A 30 10.61 -6.06 -10.50
CA LEU A 30 9.49 -5.67 -11.36
C LEU A 30 8.14 -5.85 -10.66
N LEU A 31 7.97 -6.93 -9.90
CA LEU A 31 6.76 -7.17 -9.12
C LEU A 31 6.54 -6.04 -8.10
N TRP A 32 7.59 -5.68 -7.37
CA TRP A 32 7.49 -4.67 -6.31
C TRP A 32 7.37 -3.26 -6.87
N TYR A 33 8.00 -2.97 -8.02
CA TYR A 33 7.76 -1.72 -8.74
C TYR A 33 6.28 -1.58 -9.09
N PHE A 34 5.66 -2.66 -9.56
CA PHE A 34 4.25 -2.66 -9.89
C PHE A 34 3.38 -2.44 -8.66
N ILE A 35 3.65 -3.19 -7.58
CA ILE A 35 2.87 -3.11 -6.33
C ILE A 35 2.89 -1.69 -5.77
N TYR A 36 4.07 -1.10 -5.58
CA TYR A 36 4.19 0.25 -5.02
C TYR A 36 3.84 1.32 -6.04
N GLY A 37 4.10 1.08 -7.30
CA GLY A 37 3.74 2.00 -8.38
C GLY A 37 2.23 2.19 -8.49
N VAL A 38 1.47 1.10 -8.42
CA VAL A 38 0.00 1.17 -8.43
C VAL A 38 -0.51 1.92 -7.20
N ALA A 39 0.08 1.67 -6.03
CA ALA A 39 -0.28 2.40 -4.81
C ALA A 39 0.00 3.90 -4.95
N ALA A 40 1.12 4.27 -5.56
CA ALA A 40 1.46 5.67 -5.81
C ALA A 40 0.46 6.33 -6.77
N VAL A 41 0.11 5.65 -7.86
CA VAL A 41 -0.86 6.16 -8.83
C VAL A 41 -2.23 6.34 -8.17
N ALA A 42 -2.68 5.35 -7.39
CA ALA A 42 -3.95 5.44 -6.68
C ALA A 42 -3.95 6.62 -5.69
N SER A 43 -2.86 6.82 -4.96
CA SER A 43 -2.72 7.94 -4.03
C SER A 43 -2.79 9.28 -4.76
N PHE A 44 -2.13 9.38 -5.90
CA PHE A 44 -2.16 10.59 -6.70
C PHE A 44 -3.56 10.86 -7.28
N LEU A 45 -4.24 9.80 -7.75
CA LEU A 45 -5.61 9.93 -8.22
C LEU A 45 -6.55 10.39 -7.10
N PHE A 46 -6.35 9.88 -5.89
CA PHE A 46 -7.12 10.38 -4.74
C PHE A 46 -6.84 11.86 -4.50
N PHE A 47 -5.58 12.26 -4.56
CA PHE A 47 -5.19 13.67 -4.40
C PHE A 47 -5.88 14.56 -5.42
N LEU A 48 -6.07 14.06 -6.65
CA LEU A 48 -6.75 14.79 -7.73
C LEU A 48 -8.28 14.63 -7.70
N ASP A 49 -8.83 13.94 -6.71
CA ASP A 49 -10.26 13.63 -6.60
C ASP A 49 -10.77 12.75 -7.76
N LYS A 50 -9.89 11.92 -8.33
CA LYS A 50 -10.22 11.07 -9.48
C LYS A 50 -10.25 9.58 -9.15
N LEU A 51 -9.93 9.19 -7.92
CA LEU A 51 -9.98 7.79 -7.52
C LEU A 51 -11.43 7.37 -7.30
N THR A 52 -11.85 6.30 -7.98
CA THR A 52 -13.21 5.77 -7.81
C THR A 52 -13.26 4.78 -6.65
N TRP A 53 -14.43 4.68 -6.02
CA TRP A 53 -14.63 3.79 -4.89
C TRP A 53 -14.42 2.32 -5.24
N PRO A 54 -15.00 1.78 -6.36
CA PRO A 54 -14.77 0.37 -6.70
C PRO A 54 -13.31 0.04 -6.93
N PHE A 55 -12.54 0.96 -7.54
CA PHE A 55 -11.11 0.76 -7.77
C PHE A 55 -10.36 0.71 -6.43
N ALA A 56 -10.67 1.63 -5.52
CA ALA A 56 -10.03 1.66 -4.21
C ALA A 56 -10.34 0.39 -3.41
N VAL A 57 -11.58 -0.09 -3.44
CA VAL A 57 -11.97 -1.35 -2.78
C VAL A 57 -11.23 -2.54 -3.41
N GLY A 58 -11.17 -2.58 -4.74
CA GLY A 58 -10.45 -3.65 -5.45
C GLY A 58 -8.99 -3.71 -5.05
N LEU A 59 -8.32 -2.56 -4.97
CA LEU A 59 -6.93 -2.49 -4.53
C LEU A 59 -6.77 -2.91 -3.07
N THR A 60 -7.69 -2.49 -2.20
CA THR A 60 -7.67 -2.90 -0.79
C THR A 60 -7.70 -4.43 -0.69
N LEU A 61 -8.61 -5.07 -1.43
CA LEU A 61 -8.73 -6.53 -1.42
C LEU A 61 -7.49 -7.20 -2.01
N ALA A 62 -6.97 -6.67 -3.12
CA ALA A 62 -5.78 -7.23 -3.77
C ALA A 62 -4.58 -7.18 -2.83
N TYR A 63 -4.35 -6.04 -2.16
CA TYR A 63 -3.25 -5.92 -1.22
C TYR A 63 -3.45 -6.80 0.01
N ALA A 64 -4.69 -6.92 0.51
CA ALA A 64 -5.00 -7.79 1.64
C ALA A 64 -4.72 -9.27 1.30
N ILE A 65 -5.08 -9.69 0.09
CA ILE A 65 -4.75 -11.04 -0.38
C ILE A 65 -3.23 -11.20 -0.43
N GLY A 66 -2.51 -10.18 -0.89
CA GLY A 66 -1.04 -10.19 -0.89
C GLY A 66 -0.45 -10.36 0.49
N VAL A 67 -1.02 -9.69 1.50
CA VAL A 67 -0.58 -9.87 2.89
C VAL A 67 -0.62 -11.34 3.28
N TRP A 68 -1.71 -12.01 2.96
CA TRP A 68 -1.86 -13.42 3.28
C TRP A 68 -0.91 -14.30 2.47
N VAL A 69 -0.78 -14.04 1.19
CA VAL A 69 0.10 -14.83 0.29
C VAL A 69 1.56 -14.75 0.73
N PHE A 70 2.01 -13.55 1.11
CA PHE A 70 3.42 -13.34 1.49
C PHE A 70 3.68 -13.51 2.98
N TRP A 71 2.66 -13.86 3.79
CA TRP A 71 2.85 -14.06 5.23
C TRP A 71 3.89 -15.14 5.47
N PRO A 72 4.86 -14.91 6.37
CA PRO A 72 5.92 -15.90 6.61
C PRO A 72 5.38 -17.17 7.26
N GLU A 73 6.05 -18.29 7.02
CA GLU A 73 5.73 -19.56 7.66
C GLU A 73 5.77 -19.41 9.18
N HIS A 74 6.79 -18.71 9.68
CA HIS A 74 6.92 -18.35 11.10
C HIS A 74 7.23 -16.87 11.18
N PHE A 75 6.40 -16.11 11.89
CA PHE A 75 6.64 -14.68 12.08
C PHE A 75 7.72 -14.49 13.15
N GLU A 76 8.90 -14.06 12.71
CA GLU A 76 10.07 -13.83 13.58
C GLU A 76 10.47 -12.35 13.63
N GLY A 77 9.56 -11.46 13.22
CA GLY A 77 9.81 -10.03 13.18
C GLY A 77 10.39 -9.58 11.86
N VAL A 78 10.93 -8.37 11.84
CA VAL A 78 11.44 -7.73 10.61
C VAL A 78 12.91 -7.34 10.72
N SER A 79 13.57 -7.65 11.82
CA SER A 79 15.00 -7.39 12.04
C SER A 79 15.83 -8.50 11.40
N ILE A 80 16.80 -8.12 10.57
CA ILE A 80 17.65 -9.09 9.86
C ILE A 80 18.35 -10.05 10.82
N ASP A 81 18.69 -9.59 12.01
CA ASP A 81 19.38 -10.42 13.01
C ASP A 81 18.42 -11.20 13.90
N GLY A 82 17.11 -11.13 13.67
CA GLY A 82 16.09 -11.67 14.56
C GLY A 82 15.67 -13.09 14.30
N GLY A 83 16.16 -13.74 13.22
CA GLY A 83 15.75 -15.11 12.91
C GLY A 83 16.08 -15.52 11.49
N ASN A 84 15.30 -16.46 10.95
CA ASN A 84 15.49 -16.97 9.60
C ASN A 84 15.23 -15.86 8.57
N ILE A 85 16.19 -15.64 7.68
CA ILE A 85 16.11 -14.55 6.71
C ILE A 85 14.88 -14.65 5.80
N ASP A 86 14.48 -15.86 5.40
CA ASP A 86 13.30 -16.03 4.54
C ASP A 86 12.03 -15.58 5.26
N ASN A 87 11.89 -15.92 6.55
CA ASN A 87 10.74 -15.49 7.35
C ASN A 87 10.74 -13.98 7.55
N ILE A 88 11.91 -13.38 7.73
CA ILE A 88 12.07 -11.94 7.92
C ILE A 88 11.71 -11.20 6.64
N GLU A 89 12.20 -11.68 5.49
CA GLU A 89 11.87 -11.06 4.20
C GLU A 89 10.38 -11.13 3.91
N HIS A 90 9.76 -12.30 4.11
CA HIS A 90 8.30 -12.44 3.91
C HIS A 90 7.52 -11.57 4.88
N ALA A 91 7.97 -11.42 6.13
CA ALA A 91 7.31 -10.53 7.08
C ALA A 91 7.37 -9.08 6.61
N ARG A 92 8.53 -8.62 6.12
CA ARG A 92 8.68 -7.27 5.58
C ARG A 92 7.78 -7.03 4.39
N GLU A 93 7.73 -7.98 3.45
CA GLU A 93 6.90 -7.92 2.26
C GLU A 93 5.42 -7.87 2.64
N SER A 94 4.99 -8.76 3.52
CA SER A 94 3.61 -8.85 3.97
C SER A 94 3.18 -7.58 4.71
N LEU A 95 4.01 -7.06 5.62
CA LEU A 95 3.70 -5.84 6.35
C LEU A 95 3.67 -4.62 5.43
N GLY A 96 4.55 -4.57 4.41
CA GLY A 96 4.49 -3.53 3.39
C GLY A 96 3.17 -3.56 2.63
N LEU A 97 2.71 -4.75 2.24
CA LEU A 97 1.41 -4.91 1.60
C LEU A 97 0.26 -4.55 2.53
N LEU A 98 0.40 -4.82 3.83
CA LEU A 98 -0.60 -4.41 4.81
C LEU A 98 -0.73 -2.89 4.86
N ILE A 99 0.37 -2.16 4.84
CA ILE A 99 0.33 -0.69 4.78
C ILE A 99 -0.40 -0.25 3.51
N ASN A 100 -0.09 -0.85 2.36
CA ASN A 100 -0.79 -0.54 1.12
C ASN A 100 -2.29 -0.79 1.25
N ALA A 101 -2.68 -1.93 1.83
CA ALA A 101 -4.09 -2.28 2.02
C ALA A 101 -4.81 -1.26 2.92
N LEU A 102 -4.19 -0.88 4.03
CA LEU A 102 -4.79 0.07 4.97
C LEU A 102 -4.93 1.45 4.35
N VAL A 103 -3.95 1.90 3.57
CA VAL A 103 -4.02 3.19 2.88
C VAL A 103 -5.14 3.18 1.83
N MET A 104 -5.26 2.10 1.06
CA MET A 104 -6.32 1.97 0.06
C MET A 104 -7.70 1.91 0.73
N LEU A 105 -7.80 1.23 1.87
CA LEU A 105 -9.04 1.20 2.66
C LEU A 105 -9.44 2.60 3.14
N PHE A 106 -8.47 3.37 3.61
CA PHE A 106 -8.70 4.76 3.98
C PHE A 106 -9.25 5.56 2.80
N TYR A 107 -8.65 5.41 1.61
CA TYR A 107 -9.14 6.11 0.41
C TYR A 107 -10.56 5.67 0.05
N ALA A 108 -10.83 4.36 0.10
CA ALA A 108 -12.16 3.83 -0.21
C ALA A 108 -13.22 4.43 0.72
N TRP A 109 -12.91 4.47 2.01
CA TRP A 109 -13.80 5.06 3.00
C TRP A 109 -14.03 6.55 2.71
N ARG A 110 -12.95 7.30 2.47
CA ARG A 110 -13.07 8.75 2.24
C ARG A 110 -13.81 9.07 0.95
N VAL A 111 -13.57 8.30 -0.12
CA VAL A 111 -14.28 8.52 -1.38
C VAL A 111 -15.78 8.28 -1.19
N ARG A 112 -16.15 7.19 -0.50
CA ARG A 112 -17.56 6.88 -0.29
C ARG A 112 -18.25 7.90 0.60
N VAL A 113 -17.63 8.25 1.73
CA VAL A 113 -18.17 9.24 2.66
C VAL A 113 -18.21 10.62 1.99
N GLY A 114 -17.16 10.98 1.25
CA GLY A 114 -17.11 12.25 0.53
C GLY A 114 -18.25 12.40 -0.46
N LYS A 115 -18.55 11.35 -1.23
CA LYS A 115 -19.68 11.35 -2.15
C LYS A 115 -21.01 11.51 -1.42
N ALA A 116 -21.17 10.80 -0.29
CA ALA A 116 -22.41 10.83 0.48
C ALA A 116 -22.63 12.17 1.18
N LEU A 117 -21.54 12.77 1.69
CA LEU A 117 -21.59 13.99 2.50
C LEU A 117 -21.11 15.24 1.75
N ASN A 118 -20.74 15.08 0.50
CA ASN A 118 -20.25 16.19 -0.33
C ASN A 118 -19.01 16.88 0.25
N ILE A 119 -18.11 16.11 0.86
CA ILE A 119 -16.87 16.62 1.45
C ILE A 119 -15.62 16.11 0.73
#